data_160740e1d309fc99758df6ef689df1ee
#
_entry.id   160740e1d309fc99758df6ef689df1ee
#
_cell.length_a   1.000
_cell.length_b   1.000
_cell.length_c   1.000
_cell.angle_alpha   90.00
_cell.angle_beta   90.00
_cell.angle_gamma   90.00
#
_symmetry.space_group_name_H-M   'P 1'
#
loop_
_entity.id
_entity.type
_entity.pdbx_description
1 polymer ?
#
loop_
_entity_poly.entity_id
_entity_poly.type
_entity_poly.pdbx_seq_one_letter_code
_entity_poly.pdbx_strand_id
1 'polypeptide(L)'
;QVEVNADYDAYEPWLAVELNGVQISRVPLNKGKNEVCLFRGMTVGKPKHVRILKEVQAMHQDPGHLLQIVGLQYADGEFLQLPEPKYRLEFVGDSITSGEGTVGDACEEDWISAFFSAVNTYPCVVADALSAEYRVVSQSGWGIVTGWDGNVENKIPPFYTQVCGLLTGERNASLGALEDYDFEAWQPDAVIINLGTNDATAIQSAVELGQEWAGTRDIEEVKEILTTAICDFLKVVRNSNPTAQIIWGYGMLGDNFLSVIR
;
A
#
# COMPACT_ATOMS: atom_id res chain seq x y z
N GLN A 1 19.91 15.84 -4.94
CA GLN A 1 18.64 15.72 -5.66
C GLN A 1 18.41 14.27 -6.06
N VAL A 2 17.14 13.87 -6.16
CA VAL A 2 16.75 12.64 -6.86
C VAL A 2 16.11 13.03 -8.21
N GLU A 3 16.52 12.34 -9.25
CA GLU A 3 15.90 12.41 -10.57
C GLU A 3 14.88 11.28 -10.68
N VAL A 4 13.64 11.62 -10.96
CA VAL A 4 12.55 10.67 -11.16
C VAL A 4 11.84 10.93 -12.46
N ASN A 5 11.34 9.88 -13.08
CA ASN A 5 10.45 9.95 -14.23
C ASN A 5 9.06 9.50 -13.77
N ALA A 6 8.04 10.31 -14.04
CA ALA A 6 6.66 10.03 -13.68
C ALA A 6 5.75 10.11 -14.91
N ASP A 7 4.70 9.29 -14.91
CA ASP A 7 3.64 9.37 -15.90
C ASP A 7 2.32 8.92 -15.27
N TYR A 8 1.20 9.37 -15.81
CA TYR A 8 -0.15 9.08 -15.34
C TYR A 8 -1.16 9.58 -16.35
N ASP A 9 -2.37 9.09 -16.32
CA ASP A 9 -3.47 9.64 -17.10
C ASP A 9 -4.36 10.56 -16.25
N ALA A 10 -4.68 10.14 -15.04
CA ALA A 10 -5.58 10.85 -14.13
C ALA A 10 -4.96 11.14 -12.74
N TYR A 11 -4.11 10.27 -12.23
CA TYR A 11 -3.66 10.31 -10.83
C TYR A 11 -2.14 10.49 -10.74
N GLU A 12 -1.71 11.71 -10.47
CA GLU A 12 -0.28 12.02 -10.36
C GLU A 12 0.38 11.33 -9.17
N PRO A 13 1.57 10.74 -9.36
CA PRO A 13 2.38 10.26 -8.24
C PRO A 13 2.88 11.42 -7.38
N TRP A 14 2.97 11.17 -6.07
CA TRP A 14 3.55 12.10 -5.11
C TRP A 14 4.76 11.48 -4.43
N LEU A 15 5.74 12.31 -4.11
CA LEU A 15 6.94 11.94 -3.36
C LEU A 15 7.04 12.73 -2.06
N ALA A 16 7.35 12.04 -0.96
CA ALA A 16 7.82 12.66 0.27
C ALA A 16 9.33 12.46 0.42
N VAL A 17 9.97 13.44 1.02
CA VAL A 17 11.38 13.40 1.42
C VAL A 17 11.46 13.58 2.92
N GLU A 18 12.07 12.61 3.58
CA GLU A 18 12.46 12.74 4.99
C GLU A 18 13.96 12.87 5.11
N LEU A 19 14.38 13.72 6.02
CA LEU A 19 15.77 13.96 6.35
C LEU A 19 15.96 13.82 7.86
N ASN A 20 16.81 12.87 8.25
CA ASN A 20 17.09 12.56 9.66
C ASN A 20 15.82 12.29 10.49
N GLY A 21 14.85 11.57 9.90
CA GLY A 21 13.60 11.19 10.56
C GLY A 21 12.50 12.26 10.57
N VAL A 22 12.68 13.35 9.81
CA VAL A 22 11.67 14.42 9.70
C VAL A 22 11.30 14.65 8.26
N GLN A 23 10.01 14.65 7.95
CA GLN A 23 9.51 15.00 6.63
C GLN A 23 9.79 16.49 6.35
N ILE A 24 10.54 16.76 5.31
CA ILE A 24 10.96 18.13 4.92
C ILE A 24 10.25 18.61 3.64
N SER A 25 9.74 17.69 2.84
CA SER A 25 8.95 18.05 1.66
C SER A 25 8.01 16.93 1.26
N ARG A 26 6.94 17.33 0.54
CA ARG A 26 5.96 16.47 -0.11
C ARG A 26 5.53 17.16 -1.39
N VAL A 27 5.74 16.52 -2.52
CA VAL A 27 5.57 17.17 -3.83
C VAL A 27 4.82 16.28 -4.82
N PRO A 28 3.88 16.84 -5.60
CA PRO A 28 3.33 16.17 -6.79
C PRO A 28 4.40 16.09 -7.87
N LEU A 29 4.33 15.05 -8.70
CA LEU A 29 5.23 14.90 -9.83
C LEU A 29 4.51 15.22 -11.14
N ASN A 30 5.17 16.00 -11.99
CA ASN A 30 4.69 16.24 -13.33
C ASN A 30 5.02 15.07 -14.25
N LYS A 31 4.27 14.91 -15.35
CA LYS A 31 4.62 13.94 -16.39
C LYS A 31 6.02 14.18 -16.92
N GLY A 32 6.78 13.11 -17.09
CA GLY A 32 8.17 13.15 -17.53
C GLY A 32 9.18 13.32 -16.39
N LYS A 33 10.27 13.96 -16.70
CA LYS A 33 11.42 14.14 -15.80
C LYS A 33 11.14 15.16 -14.70
N ASN A 34 11.42 14.78 -13.45
CA ASN A 34 11.35 15.66 -12.29
C ASN A 34 12.68 15.59 -11.52
N GLU A 35 13.07 16.71 -10.93
CA GLU A 35 14.22 16.81 -10.03
C GLU A 35 13.74 17.26 -8.65
N VAL A 36 13.83 16.36 -7.67
CA VAL A 36 13.35 16.63 -6.31
C VAL A 36 14.55 16.87 -5.40
N CYS A 37 14.57 18.03 -4.75
CA CYS A 37 15.63 18.39 -3.82
C CYS A 37 15.53 17.57 -2.52
N LEU A 38 16.53 16.77 -2.21
CA LEU A 38 16.61 16.01 -0.97
C LEU A 38 17.12 16.88 0.19
N PHE A 39 18.18 17.62 -0.04
CA PHE A 39 18.70 18.65 0.86
C PHE A 39 19.77 19.47 0.16
N ARG A 40 20.10 20.63 0.70
CA ARG A 40 21.22 21.48 0.25
C ARG A 40 21.70 22.39 1.40
N GLY A 41 22.95 22.85 1.29
CA GLY A 41 23.53 23.81 2.24
C GLY A 41 23.79 23.25 3.64
N MET A 42 23.79 21.94 3.81
CA MET A 42 24.05 21.30 5.12
C MET A 42 25.54 21.17 5.38
N THR A 43 25.91 21.06 6.67
CA THR A 43 27.28 20.89 7.11
C THR A 43 27.95 19.67 6.48
N VAL A 44 29.09 19.86 5.84
CA VAL A 44 29.93 18.81 5.26
C VAL A 44 30.50 17.92 6.37
N GLY A 45 30.71 16.64 6.05
CA GLY A 45 31.31 15.66 6.97
C GLY A 45 30.38 15.13 8.07
N LYS A 46 29.09 15.54 8.10
CA LYS A 46 28.08 14.93 8.97
C LYS A 46 27.19 13.98 8.18
N PRO A 47 26.94 12.75 8.65
CA PRO A 47 25.99 11.84 8.02
C PRO A 47 24.59 12.47 7.90
N LYS A 48 23.88 12.15 6.84
CA LYS A 48 22.49 12.48 6.60
C LYS A 48 21.74 11.20 6.26
N HIS A 49 20.68 10.93 6.98
CA HIS A 49 19.77 9.86 6.67
C HIS A 49 18.61 10.42 5.84
N VAL A 50 18.46 9.92 4.62
CA VAL A 50 17.41 10.36 3.68
C VAL A 50 16.51 9.19 3.36
N ARG A 51 15.19 9.37 3.52
CA ARG A 51 14.18 8.47 2.98
C ARG A 51 13.44 9.19 1.86
N ILE A 52 13.20 8.49 0.76
CA ILE A 52 12.37 8.92 -0.35
C ILE A 52 11.18 7.97 -0.38
N LEU A 53 9.98 8.49 -0.16
CA LEU A 53 8.78 7.69 -0.03
C LEU A 53 7.81 8.03 -1.17
N LYS A 54 7.26 6.97 -1.79
CA LYS A 54 6.11 7.11 -2.66
C LYS A 54 4.87 7.29 -1.79
N GLU A 55 4.20 8.42 -1.91
CA GLU A 55 3.09 8.83 -1.04
C GLU A 55 1.74 8.23 -1.44
N VAL A 56 1.57 7.92 -2.72
CA VAL A 56 0.32 7.47 -3.31
C VAL A 56 0.45 6.00 -3.70
N GLN A 57 -0.58 5.22 -3.43
CA GLN A 57 -0.66 3.82 -3.85
C GLN A 57 -0.51 3.63 -5.36
N ALA A 58 -0.39 2.40 -5.84
CA ALA A 58 -0.59 2.09 -7.25
C ALA A 58 -2.06 2.37 -7.61
N MET A 59 -2.29 3.09 -8.71
CA MET A 59 -3.64 3.47 -9.15
C MET A 59 -4.14 2.51 -10.22
N HIS A 60 -4.90 1.47 -9.81
CA HIS A 60 -5.37 0.42 -10.73
C HIS A 60 -6.24 0.95 -11.88
N GLN A 61 -6.90 2.10 -11.69
CA GLN A 61 -7.72 2.76 -12.72
C GLN A 61 -6.91 3.64 -13.68
N ASP A 62 -5.60 3.73 -13.47
CA ASP A 62 -4.71 4.56 -14.28
C ASP A 62 -3.56 3.71 -14.85
N PRO A 63 -3.74 3.12 -16.04
CA PRO A 63 -2.69 2.33 -16.69
C PRO A 63 -1.47 3.17 -17.07
N GLY A 64 -1.60 4.49 -17.07
CA GLY A 64 -0.51 5.44 -17.23
C GLY A 64 0.35 5.66 -15.99
N HIS A 65 -0.13 5.26 -14.81
CA HIS A 65 0.54 5.54 -13.53
C HIS A 65 1.92 4.89 -13.44
N LEU A 66 2.96 5.72 -13.36
CA LEU A 66 4.35 5.30 -13.32
C LEU A 66 5.17 6.21 -12.41
N LEU A 67 6.05 5.62 -11.62
CA LEU A 67 7.12 6.30 -10.91
C LEU A 67 8.41 5.50 -11.05
N GLN A 68 9.44 6.10 -11.64
CA GLN A 68 10.77 5.50 -11.76
C GLN A 68 11.81 6.41 -11.12
N ILE A 69 12.66 5.86 -10.25
CA ILE A 69 13.87 6.54 -9.79
C ILE A 69 14.93 6.34 -10.87
N VAL A 70 15.38 7.45 -11.46
CA VAL A 70 16.37 7.44 -12.56
C VAL A 70 17.77 7.52 -12.00
N GLY A 71 17.99 8.38 -10.98
CA GLY A 71 19.30 8.52 -10.38
C GLY A 71 19.33 9.50 -9.22
N LEU A 72 20.48 9.55 -8.58
CA LEU A 72 20.80 10.50 -7.53
C LEU A 72 21.91 11.43 -8.00
N GLN A 73 21.70 12.73 -7.82
CA GLN A 73 22.70 13.74 -8.05
C GLN A 73 23.19 14.28 -6.71
N TYR A 74 24.45 14.13 -6.44
CA TYR A 74 25.10 14.61 -5.21
C TYR A 74 26.49 15.16 -5.55
N ALA A 75 26.96 16.06 -4.70
CA ALA A 75 28.33 16.56 -4.76
C ALA A 75 29.29 15.52 -4.15
N ASP A 76 30.44 15.98 -3.68
CA ASP A 76 31.41 15.11 -3.02
C ASP A 76 30.81 14.43 -1.78
N GLY A 77 30.96 13.12 -1.69
CA GLY A 77 30.49 12.33 -0.58
C GLY A 77 30.50 10.83 -0.88
N GLU A 78 30.24 10.04 0.12
CA GLU A 78 30.11 8.59 0.03
C GLU A 78 28.79 8.11 0.65
N PHE A 79 28.26 7.02 0.14
CA PHE A 79 27.15 6.33 0.76
C PHE A 79 27.65 5.50 1.95
N LEU A 80 27.05 5.73 3.10
CA LEU A 80 27.31 4.94 4.29
C LEU A 80 26.40 3.71 4.29
N GLN A 81 26.89 2.63 4.91
CA GLN A 81 26.04 1.46 5.14
C GLN A 81 24.89 1.86 6.07
N LEU A 82 23.68 1.48 5.69
CA LEU A 82 22.52 1.65 6.55
C LEU A 82 22.64 0.74 7.78
N PRO A 83 22.17 1.19 8.94
CA PRO A 83 22.07 0.31 10.09
C PRO A 83 21.08 -0.83 9.77
N GLU A 84 21.38 -2.02 10.26
CA GLU A 84 20.46 -3.16 10.14
C GLU A 84 19.13 -2.83 10.85
N PRO A 85 18.00 -3.06 10.20
CA PRO A 85 16.70 -2.85 10.82
C PRO A 85 16.53 -3.82 11.98
N LYS A 86 15.82 -3.39 13.02
CA LYS A 86 15.52 -4.26 14.16
C LYS A 86 14.48 -5.32 13.80
N TYR A 87 13.54 -4.96 12.95
CA TYR A 87 12.48 -5.83 12.44
C TYR A 87 12.21 -5.53 10.97
N ARG A 88 11.60 -6.50 10.28
CA ARG A 88 11.02 -6.36 8.96
C ARG A 88 9.52 -6.60 9.04
N LEU A 89 8.73 -5.65 8.60
CA LEU A 89 7.27 -5.71 8.71
C LEU A 89 6.63 -5.61 7.32
N GLU A 90 5.65 -6.45 7.07
CA GLU A 90 4.80 -6.32 5.88
C GLU A 90 3.39 -5.91 6.31
N PHE A 91 2.82 -4.91 5.63
CA PHE A 91 1.46 -4.45 5.85
C PHE A 91 0.63 -4.73 4.60
N VAL A 92 -0.46 -5.46 4.79
CA VAL A 92 -1.40 -5.79 3.71
C VAL A 92 -2.76 -5.22 4.04
N GLY A 93 -3.35 -4.42 3.13
CA GLY A 93 -4.62 -3.81 3.46
C GLY A 93 -5.28 -3.00 2.35
N ASP A 94 -6.23 -2.19 2.77
CA ASP A 94 -7.07 -1.34 1.94
C ASP A 94 -6.67 0.15 2.02
N SER A 95 -7.64 1.06 1.91
CA SER A 95 -7.47 2.52 2.00
C SER A 95 -6.81 2.98 3.31
N ILE A 96 -7.14 2.33 4.43
CA ILE A 96 -6.58 2.62 5.75
C ILE A 96 -5.06 2.38 5.73
N THR A 97 -4.62 1.33 5.05
CA THR A 97 -3.21 0.96 4.90
C THR A 97 -2.51 1.80 3.85
N SER A 98 -3.20 2.18 2.77
CA SER A 98 -2.69 3.07 1.72
C SER A 98 -2.52 4.53 2.14
N GLY A 99 -3.25 4.95 3.18
CA GLY A 99 -3.23 6.33 3.68
C GLY A 99 -4.16 7.28 2.94
N GLU A 100 -5.25 6.77 2.38
CA GLU A 100 -6.31 7.60 1.81
C GLU A 100 -6.92 8.50 2.88
N GLY A 101 -7.09 9.78 2.55
CA GLY A 101 -7.70 10.76 3.43
C GLY A 101 -6.88 11.15 4.67
N THR A 102 -5.62 10.69 4.80
CA THR A 102 -4.77 11.05 5.94
C THR A 102 -4.31 12.51 5.92
N VAL A 103 -4.32 13.14 4.76
CA VAL A 103 -4.09 14.57 4.56
C VAL A 103 -5.28 15.15 3.81
N GLY A 104 -5.92 16.13 4.37
CA GLY A 104 -7.14 16.71 3.84
C GLY A 104 -8.06 17.20 4.96
N ASP A 105 -9.15 17.87 4.62
CA ASP A 105 -10.18 18.25 5.59
C ASP A 105 -11.04 17.00 5.91
N ALA A 106 -11.54 16.93 7.13
CA ALA A 106 -12.45 15.87 7.57
C ALA A 106 -13.77 15.80 6.77
N CYS A 107 -14.11 16.86 6.06
CA CYS A 107 -15.30 16.95 5.21
C CYS A 107 -15.01 16.72 3.71
N GLU A 108 -13.76 16.36 3.36
CA GLU A 108 -13.38 16.18 1.97
C GLU A 108 -13.87 14.84 1.44
N GLU A 109 -14.57 14.87 0.30
CA GLU A 109 -15.12 13.68 -0.34
C GLU A 109 -14.42 13.35 -1.67
N ASP A 110 -13.54 14.22 -2.16
CA ASP A 110 -12.81 13.98 -3.41
C ASP A 110 -11.79 12.86 -3.26
N TRP A 111 -11.79 11.92 -4.20
CA TRP A 111 -10.79 10.85 -4.28
C TRP A 111 -9.67 11.25 -5.24
N ILE A 112 -8.64 11.93 -4.70
CA ILE A 112 -7.51 12.45 -5.46
C ILE A 112 -6.18 12.07 -4.81
N SER A 113 -5.12 12.03 -5.61
CA SER A 113 -3.76 11.70 -5.17
C SER A 113 -3.27 12.59 -4.03
N ALA A 114 -3.68 13.85 -4.01
CA ALA A 114 -3.26 14.83 -3.01
C ALA A 114 -3.64 14.44 -1.57
N PHE A 115 -4.69 13.64 -1.37
CA PHE A 115 -5.19 13.25 -0.06
C PHE A 115 -4.62 11.94 0.47
N PHE A 116 -3.79 11.26 -0.32
CA PHE A 116 -3.04 10.10 0.15
C PHE A 116 -1.75 10.53 0.85
N SER A 117 -1.35 9.86 1.91
CA SER A 117 -0.02 9.99 2.47
C SER A 117 0.48 8.72 3.12
N ALA A 118 1.49 8.09 2.52
CA ALA A 118 2.15 6.92 3.07
C ALA A 118 2.91 7.21 4.37
N VAL A 119 3.42 8.44 4.52
CA VAL A 119 4.18 8.87 5.71
C VAL A 119 3.27 8.98 6.94
N ASN A 120 2.00 9.38 6.76
CA ASN A 120 1.07 9.61 7.85
C ASN A 120 0.18 8.39 8.16
N THR A 121 0.50 7.22 7.60
CA THR A 121 -0.26 5.98 7.87
C THR A 121 0.30 5.20 9.05
N TYR A 122 -0.53 4.30 9.59
CA TYR A 122 -0.09 3.41 10.66
C TYR A 122 1.09 2.50 10.27
N PRO A 123 1.26 1.99 9.03
CA PRO A 123 2.46 1.28 8.61
C PRO A 123 3.76 2.06 8.88
N CYS A 124 3.81 3.32 8.45
CA CYS A 124 4.99 4.16 8.66
C CYS A 124 5.22 4.44 10.14
N VAL A 125 4.17 4.83 10.87
CA VAL A 125 4.23 5.16 12.30
C VAL A 125 4.71 3.96 13.14
N VAL A 126 4.16 2.76 12.86
CA VAL A 126 4.56 1.52 13.55
C VAL A 126 5.99 1.13 13.21
N ALA A 127 6.36 1.19 11.92
CA ALA A 127 7.72 0.86 11.49
C ALA A 127 8.76 1.79 12.14
N ASP A 128 8.51 3.09 12.17
CA ASP A 128 9.40 4.07 12.81
C ASP A 128 9.51 3.83 14.32
N ALA A 129 8.39 3.59 15.01
CA ALA A 129 8.37 3.30 16.44
C ALA A 129 9.15 2.03 16.81
N LEU A 130 9.18 1.04 15.92
CA LEU A 130 9.87 -0.23 16.11
C LEU A 130 11.28 -0.25 15.49
N SER A 131 11.74 0.81 14.84
CA SER A 131 12.98 0.84 14.04
C SER A 131 13.00 -0.31 13.02
N ALA A 132 11.90 -0.49 12.33
CA ALA A 132 11.69 -1.54 11.36
C ALA A 132 11.86 -1.04 9.92
N GLU A 133 12.38 -1.91 9.06
CA GLU A 133 12.16 -1.83 7.62
C GLU A 133 10.75 -2.34 7.33
N TYR A 134 10.07 -1.75 6.34
CA TYR A 134 8.71 -2.19 6.02
C TYR A 134 8.39 -2.10 4.55
N ARG A 135 7.40 -2.89 4.13
CA ARG A 135 6.74 -2.79 2.83
C ARG A 135 5.22 -2.81 3.00
N VAL A 136 4.53 -2.28 2.00
CA VAL A 136 3.06 -2.15 1.99
C VAL A 136 2.51 -2.74 0.71
N VAL A 137 1.50 -3.61 0.84
CA VAL A 137 0.68 -4.14 -0.26
C VAL A 137 -0.75 -3.73 0.03
N SER A 138 -1.22 -2.68 -0.63
CA SER A 138 -2.55 -2.13 -0.32
C SER A 138 -3.21 -1.47 -1.53
N GLN A 139 -4.55 -1.47 -1.52
CA GLN A 139 -5.35 -0.80 -2.53
C GLN A 139 -6.67 -0.32 -1.93
N SER A 140 -6.92 0.97 -2.07
CA SER A 140 -8.15 1.63 -1.62
C SER A 140 -9.39 1.00 -2.27
N GLY A 141 -10.42 0.81 -1.46
CA GLY A 141 -11.69 0.25 -1.92
C GLY A 141 -11.70 -1.26 -2.15
N TRP A 142 -10.57 -1.96 -1.96
CA TRP A 142 -10.44 -3.40 -2.23
C TRP A 142 -10.57 -4.23 -0.96
N GLY A 143 -11.20 -5.39 -1.08
CA GLY A 143 -11.41 -6.33 0.02
C GLY A 143 -10.67 -7.65 -0.15
N ILE A 144 -11.26 -8.68 0.44
CA ILE A 144 -10.80 -10.07 0.35
C ILE A 144 -11.53 -10.81 -0.77
N VAL A 145 -12.83 -10.56 -0.90
CA VAL A 145 -13.74 -11.19 -1.88
C VAL A 145 -14.22 -10.17 -2.90
N THR A 146 -14.60 -8.96 -2.43
CA THR A 146 -15.11 -7.89 -3.30
C THR A 146 -14.51 -6.54 -2.90
N GLY A 147 -14.61 -5.54 -3.77
CA GLY A 147 -14.48 -4.15 -3.41
C GLY A 147 -15.69 -3.64 -2.61
N TRP A 148 -15.61 -2.40 -2.15
CA TRP A 148 -16.68 -1.73 -1.42
C TRP A 148 -17.99 -1.62 -2.20
N ASP A 149 -17.90 -1.65 -3.54
CA ASP A 149 -18.99 -1.60 -4.50
C ASP A 149 -19.56 -3.00 -4.88
N GLY A 150 -19.04 -4.07 -4.25
CA GLY A 150 -19.41 -5.45 -4.54
C GLY A 150 -18.72 -6.04 -5.78
N ASN A 151 -17.79 -5.33 -6.41
CA ASN A 151 -17.07 -5.84 -7.57
C ASN A 151 -16.07 -6.93 -7.15
N VAL A 152 -16.28 -8.16 -7.66
CA VAL A 152 -15.45 -9.34 -7.34
C VAL A 152 -14.04 -9.28 -7.93
N GLU A 153 -13.75 -8.37 -8.85
CA GLU A 153 -12.41 -8.17 -9.39
C GLU A 153 -11.55 -7.29 -8.48
N ASN A 154 -12.18 -6.48 -7.60
CA ASN A 154 -11.51 -5.53 -6.72
C ASN A 154 -11.17 -6.19 -5.37
N LYS A 155 -10.14 -7.05 -5.36
CA LYS A 155 -9.69 -7.80 -4.16
C LYS A 155 -8.18 -7.96 -4.12
N ILE A 156 -7.60 -7.94 -2.93
CA ILE A 156 -6.15 -8.03 -2.72
C ILE A 156 -5.55 -9.42 -2.97
N PRO A 157 -6.17 -10.55 -2.56
CA PRO A 157 -5.50 -11.85 -2.54
C PRO A 157 -4.85 -12.28 -3.86
N PRO A 158 -5.44 -12.09 -5.05
CA PRO A 158 -4.83 -12.50 -6.31
C PRO A 158 -3.53 -11.75 -6.66
N PHE A 159 -3.38 -10.53 -6.13
CA PHE A 159 -2.27 -9.63 -6.46
C PHE A 159 -1.14 -9.67 -5.42
N TYR A 160 -1.35 -10.32 -4.29
CA TYR A 160 -0.39 -10.38 -3.19
C TYR A 160 0.95 -10.99 -3.59
N THR A 161 0.93 -12.00 -4.47
CA THR A 161 2.12 -12.71 -4.93
C THR A 161 2.80 -12.09 -6.14
N GLN A 162 2.29 -10.96 -6.64
CA GLN A 162 2.83 -10.27 -7.80
C GLN A 162 3.59 -9.00 -7.40
N VAL A 163 4.49 -8.55 -8.27
CA VAL A 163 5.23 -7.30 -8.07
C VAL A 163 4.28 -6.11 -7.94
N CYS A 164 3.35 -5.94 -8.89
CA CYS A 164 2.29 -4.93 -8.83
C CYS A 164 1.17 -5.25 -9.84
N GLY A 165 0.65 -6.47 -9.81
CA GLY A 165 -0.25 -7.01 -10.84
C GLY A 165 -1.57 -6.28 -11.02
N LEU A 166 -1.95 -5.41 -10.06
CA LEU A 166 -3.13 -4.55 -10.19
C LEU A 166 -2.94 -3.42 -11.22
N LEU A 167 -1.72 -3.07 -11.58
CA LEU A 167 -1.41 -2.11 -12.65
C LEU A 167 -1.49 -2.79 -14.01
N THR A 168 -2.52 -2.43 -14.77
CA THR A 168 -2.78 -2.96 -16.11
C THR A 168 -2.00 -2.20 -17.20
N GLY A 169 -2.05 -2.70 -18.44
CA GLY A 169 -1.44 -2.10 -19.60
C GLY A 169 -0.09 -2.70 -20.01
N GLU A 170 0.22 -2.61 -21.32
CA GLU A 170 1.42 -3.24 -21.90
C GLU A 170 2.72 -2.70 -21.30
N ARG A 171 2.78 -1.41 -20.99
CA ARG A 171 3.95 -0.79 -20.36
C ARG A 171 4.22 -1.38 -18.97
N ASN A 172 3.21 -1.46 -18.12
CA ASN A 172 3.35 -2.00 -16.77
C ASN A 172 3.73 -3.49 -16.81
N ALA A 173 3.12 -4.26 -17.71
CA ALA A 173 3.49 -5.65 -17.95
C ALA A 173 4.96 -5.78 -18.41
N SER A 174 5.41 -4.92 -19.33
CA SER A 174 6.81 -4.92 -19.82
C SER A 174 7.83 -4.51 -18.75
N LEU A 175 7.40 -3.84 -17.71
CA LEU A 175 8.21 -3.46 -16.55
C LEU A 175 8.17 -4.53 -15.42
N GLY A 176 7.52 -5.66 -15.66
CA GLY A 176 7.47 -6.78 -14.71
C GLY A 176 6.35 -6.69 -13.67
N ALA A 177 5.34 -5.83 -13.87
CA ALA A 177 4.25 -5.67 -12.90
C ALA A 177 3.50 -6.98 -12.60
N LEU A 178 3.39 -7.86 -13.60
CA LEU A 178 2.69 -9.15 -13.49
C LEU A 178 3.60 -10.31 -13.06
N GLU A 179 4.91 -10.07 -12.91
CA GLU A 179 5.85 -11.10 -12.47
C GLU A 179 5.58 -11.48 -11.01
N ASP A 180 5.95 -12.73 -10.67
CA ASP A 180 5.90 -13.20 -9.31
C ASP A 180 6.87 -12.40 -8.43
N TYR A 181 6.42 -11.99 -7.25
CA TYR A 181 7.26 -11.30 -6.30
C TYR A 181 8.25 -12.29 -5.66
N ASP A 182 9.52 -11.90 -5.61
CA ASP A 182 10.57 -12.69 -4.97
C ASP A 182 10.52 -12.55 -3.44
N PHE A 183 9.74 -13.43 -2.79
CA PHE A 183 9.65 -13.47 -1.34
C PHE A 183 10.94 -13.95 -0.66
N GLU A 184 11.83 -14.65 -1.37
CA GLU A 184 13.10 -15.10 -0.77
C GLU A 184 14.09 -13.96 -0.59
N ALA A 185 14.02 -12.94 -1.44
CA ALA A 185 14.89 -11.77 -1.35
C ALA A 185 14.61 -10.90 -0.10
N TRP A 186 13.38 -10.95 0.42
CA TRP A 186 13.00 -10.17 1.60
C TRP A 186 11.90 -10.88 2.38
N GLN A 187 12.23 -11.35 3.59
CA GLN A 187 11.29 -12.03 4.49
C GLN A 187 10.98 -11.14 5.69
N PRO A 188 9.68 -10.90 5.99
CA PRO A 188 9.28 -10.16 7.17
C PRO A 188 9.31 -11.02 8.43
N ASP A 189 9.52 -10.38 9.59
CA ASP A 189 9.29 -10.97 10.91
C ASP A 189 7.79 -11.07 11.22
N ALA A 190 7.01 -10.10 10.70
CA ALA A 190 5.56 -10.10 10.84
C ALA A 190 4.86 -9.58 9.58
N VAL A 191 3.72 -10.21 9.26
CA VAL A 191 2.74 -9.73 8.26
C VAL A 191 1.51 -9.24 9.00
N ILE A 192 1.18 -7.97 8.85
CA ILE A 192 0.03 -7.32 9.46
C ILE A 192 -1.04 -7.12 8.38
N ILE A 193 -2.18 -7.79 8.51
CA ILE A 193 -3.28 -7.75 7.57
C ILE A 193 -4.41 -6.88 8.15
N ASN A 194 -4.85 -5.88 7.41
CA ASN A 194 -6.02 -5.06 7.73
C ASN A 194 -6.94 -5.02 6.50
N LEU A 195 -7.79 -6.03 6.39
CA LEU A 195 -8.75 -6.23 5.28
C LEU A 195 -10.09 -6.68 5.83
N GLY A 196 -11.15 -6.50 5.05
CA GLY A 196 -12.51 -6.92 5.34
C GLY A 196 -13.51 -5.76 5.46
N THR A 197 -13.03 -4.53 5.62
CA THR A 197 -13.89 -3.34 5.72
C THR A 197 -14.70 -3.13 4.44
N ASN A 198 -14.09 -3.28 3.28
CA ASN A 198 -14.75 -3.12 1.99
C ASN A 198 -15.77 -4.23 1.72
N ASP A 199 -15.44 -5.48 2.04
CA ASP A 199 -16.39 -6.58 1.97
C ASP A 199 -17.60 -6.34 2.89
N ALA A 200 -17.39 -5.87 4.12
CA ALA A 200 -18.46 -5.55 5.05
C ALA A 200 -19.38 -4.44 4.53
N THR A 201 -18.80 -3.39 3.94
CA THR A 201 -19.56 -2.29 3.30
C THR A 201 -20.40 -2.81 2.13
N ALA A 202 -19.82 -3.64 1.26
CA ALA A 202 -20.52 -4.22 0.12
C ALA A 202 -21.66 -5.15 0.55
N ILE A 203 -21.46 -5.98 1.59
CA ILE A 203 -22.50 -6.85 2.15
C ILE A 203 -23.63 -6.00 2.74
N GLN A 204 -23.33 -4.99 3.53
CA GLN A 204 -24.34 -4.12 4.10
C GLN A 204 -25.17 -3.45 3.00
N SER A 205 -24.52 -2.88 1.98
CA SER A 205 -25.20 -2.26 0.84
C SER A 205 -26.08 -3.24 0.08
N ALA A 206 -25.61 -4.46 -0.15
CA ALA A 206 -26.40 -5.52 -0.82
C ALA A 206 -27.65 -5.89 -0.01
N VAL A 207 -27.54 -6.02 1.32
CA VAL A 207 -28.67 -6.29 2.21
C VAL A 207 -29.70 -5.16 2.17
N GLU A 208 -29.24 -3.90 2.28
CA GLU A 208 -30.12 -2.72 2.27
C GLU A 208 -30.87 -2.56 0.94
N LEU A 209 -30.21 -2.89 -0.17
CA LEU A 209 -30.81 -2.82 -1.51
C LEU A 209 -31.55 -4.10 -1.93
N GLY A 210 -31.53 -5.15 -1.11
CA GLY A 210 -32.12 -6.44 -1.45
C GLY A 210 -31.43 -7.12 -2.64
N GLN A 211 -30.14 -6.90 -2.83
CA GLN A 211 -29.30 -7.46 -3.88
C GLN A 211 -28.50 -8.67 -3.38
N GLU A 212 -27.87 -9.38 -4.30
CA GLU A 212 -26.92 -10.44 -4.00
C GLU A 212 -25.53 -9.84 -3.74
N TRP A 213 -24.80 -10.45 -2.80
CA TRP A 213 -23.38 -10.23 -2.65
C TRP A 213 -22.62 -11.52 -3.00
N ALA A 214 -21.63 -11.43 -3.87
CA ALA A 214 -20.87 -12.58 -4.37
C ALA A 214 -21.73 -13.75 -4.86
N GLY A 215 -22.94 -13.44 -5.40
CA GLY A 215 -23.87 -14.42 -5.99
C GLY A 215 -24.87 -15.03 -5.01
N THR A 216 -24.98 -14.56 -3.77
CA THR A 216 -25.93 -15.07 -2.79
C THR A 216 -26.57 -13.96 -1.94
N ARG A 217 -27.75 -14.27 -1.36
CA ARG A 217 -28.41 -13.47 -0.32
C ARG A 217 -28.47 -14.21 1.01
N ASP A 218 -28.04 -15.47 1.03
CA ASP A 218 -28.04 -16.28 2.24
C ASP A 218 -26.86 -15.88 3.14
N ILE A 219 -27.15 -15.47 4.37
CA ILE A 219 -26.14 -14.99 5.29
C ILE A 219 -25.15 -16.08 5.72
N GLU A 220 -25.57 -17.33 5.76
CA GLU A 220 -24.68 -18.44 6.10
C GLU A 220 -23.74 -18.76 4.93
N GLU A 221 -24.23 -18.68 3.68
CA GLU A 221 -23.37 -18.77 2.49
C GLU A 221 -22.39 -17.60 2.42
N VAL A 222 -22.81 -16.36 2.74
CA VAL A 222 -21.92 -15.19 2.84
C VAL A 222 -20.78 -15.45 3.82
N LYS A 223 -21.09 -15.96 5.01
CA LYS A 223 -20.07 -16.30 6.02
C LYS A 223 -19.12 -17.40 5.53
N GLU A 224 -19.63 -18.42 4.85
CA GLU A 224 -18.84 -19.51 4.30
C GLU A 224 -17.86 -19.00 3.22
N ILE A 225 -18.36 -18.16 2.29
CA ILE A 225 -17.53 -17.52 1.25
C ILE A 225 -16.39 -16.72 1.90
N LEU A 226 -16.72 -15.88 2.88
CA LEU A 226 -15.73 -15.06 3.57
C LEU A 226 -14.70 -15.90 4.33
N THR A 227 -15.17 -16.85 5.14
CA THR A 227 -14.29 -17.72 5.91
C THR A 227 -13.34 -18.50 4.99
N THR A 228 -13.85 -19.03 3.90
CA THR A 228 -13.04 -19.74 2.91
C THR A 228 -12.00 -18.82 2.29
N ALA A 229 -12.38 -17.63 1.84
CA ALA A 229 -11.46 -16.66 1.23
C ALA A 229 -10.37 -16.19 2.22
N ILE A 230 -10.73 -15.93 3.48
CA ILE A 230 -9.78 -15.59 4.54
C ILE A 230 -8.79 -16.73 4.76
N CYS A 231 -9.29 -17.96 4.92
CA CYS A 231 -8.43 -19.13 5.14
C CYS A 231 -7.48 -19.37 3.97
N ASP A 232 -7.95 -19.23 2.74
CA ASP A 232 -7.14 -19.42 1.55
C ASP A 232 -6.09 -18.32 1.40
N PHE A 233 -6.45 -17.08 1.68
CA PHE A 233 -5.48 -15.98 1.70
C PHE A 233 -4.41 -16.17 2.79
N LEU A 234 -4.80 -16.57 3.99
CA LEU A 234 -3.84 -16.89 5.07
C LEU A 234 -2.88 -18.02 4.68
N LYS A 235 -3.33 -19.03 3.93
CA LYS A 235 -2.44 -20.08 3.39
C LYS A 235 -1.44 -19.49 2.40
N VAL A 236 -1.87 -18.61 1.50
CA VAL A 236 -0.98 -17.92 0.55
C VAL A 236 0.06 -17.11 1.31
N VAL A 237 -0.35 -16.28 2.27
CA VAL A 237 0.55 -15.46 3.09
C VAL A 237 1.55 -16.33 3.85
N ARG A 238 1.09 -17.43 4.46
CA ARG A 238 1.95 -18.38 5.20
C ARG A 238 2.96 -19.07 4.29
N ASN A 239 2.55 -19.49 3.10
CA ASN A 239 3.45 -20.14 2.14
C ASN A 239 4.52 -19.16 1.63
N SER A 240 4.16 -17.91 1.42
CA SER A 240 5.08 -16.85 1.00
C SER A 240 6.02 -16.40 2.12
N ASN A 241 5.57 -16.47 3.38
CA ASN A 241 6.32 -16.02 4.57
C ASN A 241 6.32 -17.11 5.66
N PRO A 242 7.12 -18.19 5.51
CA PRO A 242 6.99 -19.39 6.34
C PRO A 242 7.21 -19.16 7.83
N THR A 243 8.05 -18.19 8.20
CA THR A 243 8.47 -17.93 9.59
C THR A 243 7.83 -16.70 10.22
N ALA A 244 7.17 -15.85 9.41
CA ALA A 244 6.59 -14.60 9.88
C ALA A 244 5.45 -14.83 10.89
N GLN A 245 5.30 -13.93 11.86
CA GLN A 245 4.06 -13.83 12.62
C GLN A 245 2.97 -13.24 11.71
N ILE A 246 1.79 -13.85 11.66
CA ILE A 246 0.66 -13.31 10.92
C ILE A 246 -0.30 -12.69 11.91
N ILE A 247 -0.59 -11.41 11.75
CA ILE A 247 -1.48 -10.63 12.62
C ILE A 247 -2.60 -10.07 11.75
N TRP A 248 -3.84 -10.42 12.04
CA TRP A 248 -5.00 -9.84 11.38
C TRP A 248 -5.63 -8.79 12.30
N GLY A 249 -5.48 -7.51 11.93
CA GLY A 249 -6.09 -6.38 12.60
C GLY A 249 -7.38 -5.99 11.88
N TYR A 250 -8.47 -5.82 12.64
CA TYR A 250 -9.75 -5.40 12.10
C TYR A 250 -10.47 -4.50 13.12
N GLY A 251 -11.31 -3.57 12.64
CA GLY A 251 -12.17 -2.79 13.52
C GLY A 251 -11.92 -1.28 13.53
N MET A 252 -11.04 -0.74 12.68
CA MET A 252 -10.81 0.71 12.63
C MET A 252 -12.03 1.50 12.15
N LEU A 253 -12.85 0.92 11.25
CA LEU A 253 -14.10 1.51 10.74
C LEU A 253 -15.35 0.68 11.10
N GLY A 254 -15.28 -0.19 12.13
CA GLY A 254 -16.38 -1.00 12.60
C GLY A 254 -15.96 -2.44 12.92
N ASP A 255 -16.85 -3.19 13.55
CA ASP A 255 -16.58 -4.53 14.08
C ASP A 255 -17.45 -5.64 13.45
N ASN A 256 -18.17 -5.33 12.39
CA ASN A 256 -19.15 -6.20 11.74
C ASN A 256 -18.58 -7.56 11.30
N PHE A 257 -17.29 -7.64 11.07
CA PHE A 257 -16.58 -8.84 10.58
C PHE A 257 -15.90 -9.67 11.68
N LEU A 258 -15.86 -9.21 12.92
CA LEU A 258 -15.13 -9.89 14.01
C LEU A 258 -15.61 -11.31 14.23
N SER A 259 -16.90 -11.61 13.99
CA SER A 259 -17.45 -12.96 14.16
C SER A 259 -16.99 -13.97 13.10
N VAL A 260 -16.47 -13.48 11.97
CA VAL A 260 -15.96 -14.32 10.87
C VAL A 260 -14.46 -14.55 10.99
N ILE A 261 -13.74 -13.56 11.53
CA ILE A 261 -12.27 -13.62 11.70
C ILE A 261 -11.88 -14.45 12.93
N ARG A 262 -12.72 -14.55 13.94
CA ARG A 262 -12.50 -15.36 15.17
C ARG A 262 -12.86 -16.82 14.97
#